data_5201342cd43b28727405bce7781b2999
#
_entry.id   5201342cd43b28727405bce7781b2999
#
_cell.length_a   1.000
_cell.length_b   1.000
_cell.length_c   1.000
_cell.angle_alpha   90.00
_cell.angle_beta   90.00
_cell.angle_gamma   90.00
#
_symmetry.space_group_name_H-M   'P 1'
#
loop_
_entity.id
_entity.type
_entity.pdbx_description
1 polymer ?
#
loop_
_entity_poly.entity_id
_entity_poly.type
_entity_poly.pdbx_seq_one_letter_code
_entity_poly.pdbx_strand_id
1 'polypeptide(L)'
;MSSLKFDLPQLDYDTRFSLWQVKMRAILAQASDLDEALDAFGGKHAKTWTPEEKRKDRKSLSLIQLHLSNNILQEVLDEKSAAALWLKLESICMSKDLTSKMHVKMRLFSHKLQEGGSVINHLSVFKEIVSDLQSMEVKYDDEDLGLLLLCSLPSSFANFRDTILLSRDELTVAEVYEALQQKEKMKYTSSSFKAEALQVRGRPE
;
A
#
# COMPACT_ATOMS: atom_id res chain seq x y z
N MET A 1 -10.47 -19.67 26.51
CA MET A 1 -10.52 -19.38 25.06
C MET A 1 -9.56 -18.25 24.80
N SER A 2 -8.45 -18.54 24.15
CA SER A 2 -7.44 -17.52 23.82
C SER A 2 -8.05 -16.54 22.81
N SER A 3 -8.19 -15.27 23.21
CA SER A 3 -8.56 -14.19 22.30
C SER A 3 -7.41 -14.02 21.30
N LEU A 4 -7.59 -14.48 20.08
CA LEU A 4 -6.69 -14.13 18.98
C LEU A 4 -6.73 -12.61 18.83
N LYS A 5 -5.71 -11.93 19.34
CA LYS A 5 -5.50 -10.50 19.06
C LYS A 5 -4.97 -10.39 17.63
N PHE A 6 -5.84 -10.03 16.71
CA PHE A 6 -5.43 -9.65 15.37
C PHE A 6 -4.93 -8.19 15.42
N ASP A 7 -3.67 -8.00 15.11
CA ASP A 7 -3.04 -6.68 15.03
C ASP A 7 -3.30 -6.09 13.62
N LEU A 8 -4.52 -5.56 13.44
CA LEU A 8 -4.90 -4.83 12.24
C LEU A 8 -5.06 -3.35 12.63
N PRO A 9 -4.29 -2.43 12.02
CA PRO A 9 -4.48 -1.01 12.25
C PRO A 9 -5.87 -0.58 11.82
N GLN A 10 -6.40 0.47 12.47
CA GLN A 10 -7.67 1.06 12.07
C GLN A 10 -7.58 1.62 10.65
N LEU A 11 -8.67 1.43 9.91
CA LEU A 11 -8.81 2.04 8.60
C LEU A 11 -9.03 3.54 8.76
N ASP A 12 -8.16 4.32 8.16
CA ASP A 12 -8.26 5.77 8.00
C ASP A 12 -8.04 6.16 6.54
N TYR A 13 -8.03 7.45 6.23
CA TYR A 13 -7.83 7.94 4.86
C TYR A 13 -6.40 7.75 4.33
N ASP A 14 -5.43 7.53 5.21
CA ASP A 14 -4.04 7.28 4.86
C ASP A 14 -3.75 5.77 4.73
N THR A 15 -4.64 4.93 5.26
CA THR A 15 -4.51 3.48 5.22
C THR A 15 -4.88 2.95 3.84
N ARG A 16 -4.01 2.11 3.28
CA ARG A 16 -4.28 1.45 2.00
C ARG A 16 -5.45 0.46 2.12
N PHE A 17 -6.62 0.89 1.63
CA PHE A 17 -7.86 0.13 1.75
C PHE A 17 -7.76 -1.29 1.19
N SER A 18 -7.14 -1.48 0.02
CA SER A 18 -7.03 -2.81 -0.60
C SER A 18 -6.29 -3.82 0.28
N LEU A 19 -5.22 -3.42 0.98
CA LEU A 19 -4.50 -4.30 1.91
C LEU A 19 -5.26 -4.51 3.20
N TRP A 20 -5.89 -3.46 3.73
CA TRP A 20 -6.74 -3.54 4.91
C TRP A 20 -7.92 -4.48 4.67
N GLN A 21 -8.58 -4.36 3.51
CA GLN A 21 -9.70 -5.19 3.07
C GLN A 21 -9.37 -6.68 3.08
N VAL A 22 -8.21 -7.07 2.51
CA VAL A 22 -7.76 -8.47 2.50
C VAL A 22 -7.54 -8.98 3.93
N LYS A 23 -6.87 -8.20 4.78
CA LYS A 23 -6.60 -8.59 6.18
C LYS A 23 -7.90 -8.68 6.99
N MET A 24 -8.81 -7.71 6.83
CA MET A 24 -10.09 -7.71 7.54
C MET A 24 -10.97 -8.89 7.13
N ARG A 25 -11.03 -9.23 5.84
CA ARG A 25 -11.74 -10.43 5.36
C ARG A 25 -11.14 -11.71 5.96
N ALA A 26 -9.82 -11.81 6.05
CA ALA A 26 -9.14 -12.95 6.69
C ALA A 26 -9.46 -13.06 8.19
N ILE A 27 -9.54 -11.94 8.91
CA ILE A 27 -9.94 -11.92 10.32
C ILE A 27 -11.38 -12.41 10.48
N LEU A 28 -12.30 -11.95 9.64
CA LEU A 28 -13.71 -12.36 9.66
C LEU A 28 -13.86 -13.87 9.37
N ALA A 29 -13.12 -14.40 8.40
CA ALA A 29 -13.13 -15.83 8.08
C ALA A 29 -12.66 -16.68 9.28
N GLN A 30 -11.56 -16.27 9.94
CA GLN A 30 -11.06 -16.97 11.12
C GLN A 30 -11.97 -16.83 12.35
N ALA A 31 -12.77 -15.79 12.43
CA ALA A 31 -13.71 -15.55 13.53
C ALA A 31 -15.05 -16.31 13.37
N SER A 32 -15.05 -17.52 12.86
CA SER A 32 -16.23 -18.39 12.64
C SER A 32 -17.03 -18.03 11.38
N ASP A 33 -16.35 -17.91 10.25
CA ASP A 33 -16.93 -17.68 8.92
C ASP A 33 -17.84 -16.45 8.88
N LEU A 34 -17.40 -15.38 9.56
CA LEU A 34 -18.13 -14.10 9.59
C LEU A 34 -18.02 -13.34 8.26
N ASP A 35 -17.09 -13.70 7.39
CA ASP A 35 -16.91 -13.13 6.05
C ASP A 35 -18.08 -13.45 5.10
N GLU A 36 -18.84 -14.53 5.34
CA GLU A 36 -20.07 -14.83 4.62
C GLU A 36 -21.10 -13.68 4.67
N ALA A 37 -21.08 -12.90 5.75
CA ALA A 37 -21.96 -11.75 5.93
C ALA A 37 -21.65 -10.59 4.97
N LEU A 38 -20.40 -10.49 4.47
CA LEU A 38 -20.00 -9.44 3.52
C LEU A 38 -20.72 -9.57 2.17
N ASP A 39 -21.03 -10.81 1.77
CA ASP A 39 -21.74 -11.12 0.53
C ASP A 39 -23.23 -11.41 0.78
N ALA A 40 -23.76 -10.93 1.92
CA ALA A 40 -25.14 -11.15 2.36
C ALA A 40 -25.55 -12.64 2.29
N PHE A 41 -24.66 -13.56 2.68
CA PHE A 41 -24.88 -15.02 2.65
C PHE A 41 -25.27 -15.53 1.25
N GLY A 42 -24.53 -15.09 0.22
CA GLY A 42 -24.82 -15.43 -1.18
C GLY A 42 -25.94 -14.59 -1.80
N GLY A 43 -26.07 -13.33 -1.40
CA GLY A 43 -27.02 -12.37 -1.95
C GLY A 43 -28.46 -12.54 -1.41
N LYS A 44 -28.65 -13.21 -0.27
CA LYS A 44 -29.97 -13.37 0.34
C LYS A 44 -30.52 -12.04 0.84
N HIS A 45 -31.82 -11.85 0.68
CA HIS A 45 -32.49 -10.70 1.26
C HIS A 45 -32.53 -10.80 2.79
N ALA A 46 -32.22 -9.73 3.53
CA ALA A 46 -32.10 -9.72 4.99
C ALA A 46 -33.35 -10.24 5.75
N LYS A 47 -34.55 -10.13 5.15
CA LYS A 47 -35.79 -10.67 5.71
C LYS A 47 -35.81 -12.21 5.74
N THR A 48 -35.05 -12.88 4.88
CA THR A 48 -35.01 -14.34 4.77
C THR A 48 -33.87 -14.97 5.58
N TRP A 49 -33.05 -14.17 6.25
CA TRP A 49 -31.93 -14.65 7.04
C TRP A 49 -32.39 -15.46 8.25
N THR A 50 -31.71 -16.56 8.47
CA THR A 50 -31.87 -17.37 9.68
C THR A 50 -31.42 -16.61 10.93
N PRO A 51 -31.82 -17.04 12.14
CA PRO A 51 -31.32 -16.44 13.37
C PRO A 51 -29.78 -16.49 13.50
N GLU A 52 -29.14 -17.50 12.96
CA GLU A 52 -27.69 -17.64 12.94
C GLU A 52 -27.02 -16.66 11.97
N GLU A 53 -27.54 -16.52 10.75
CA GLU A 53 -27.07 -15.53 9.79
C GLU A 53 -27.19 -14.09 10.33
N LYS A 54 -28.29 -13.75 11.00
CA LYS A 54 -28.46 -12.46 11.68
C LYS A 54 -27.45 -12.24 12.82
N ARG A 55 -27.08 -13.31 13.53
CA ARG A 55 -26.04 -13.26 14.57
C ARG A 55 -24.65 -13.06 13.96
N LYS A 56 -24.32 -13.78 12.88
CA LYS A 56 -23.08 -13.62 12.13
C LYS A 56 -22.95 -12.19 11.58
N ASP A 57 -23.98 -11.68 10.91
CA ASP A 57 -24.02 -10.32 10.36
C ASP A 57 -23.73 -9.26 11.44
N ARG A 58 -24.40 -9.33 12.60
CA ARG A 58 -24.18 -8.41 13.70
C ARG A 58 -22.77 -8.46 14.27
N LYS A 59 -22.18 -9.67 14.39
CA LYS A 59 -20.79 -9.84 14.84
C LYS A 59 -19.80 -9.28 13.82
N SER A 60 -20.02 -9.56 12.54
CA SER A 60 -19.20 -9.06 11.45
C SER A 60 -19.23 -7.54 11.40
N LEU A 61 -20.44 -6.94 11.44
CA LEU A 61 -20.63 -5.50 11.49
C LEU A 61 -19.84 -4.87 12.65
N SER A 62 -20.02 -5.38 13.87
CA SER A 62 -19.33 -4.86 15.06
C SER A 62 -17.80 -5.00 14.94
N LEU A 63 -17.31 -6.12 14.40
CA LEU A 63 -15.88 -6.34 14.28
C LEU A 63 -15.25 -5.40 13.24
N ILE A 64 -15.92 -5.13 12.13
CA ILE A 64 -15.48 -4.14 11.14
C ILE A 64 -15.44 -2.75 11.79
N GLN A 65 -16.52 -2.32 12.47
CA GLN A 65 -16.60 -1.01 13.11
C GLN A 65 -15.47 -0.76 14.12
N LEU A 66 -15.04 -1.77 14.87
CA LEU A 66 -13.91 -1.65 15.82
C LEU A 66 -12.56 -1.37 15.13
N HIS A 67 -12.44 -1.69 13.83
CA HIS A 67 -11.22 -1.46 13.06
C HIS A 67 -11.33 -0.24 12.12
N LEU A 68 -12.30 0.65 12.36
CA LEU A 68 -12.42 1.93 11.66
C LEU A 68 -11.96 3.09 12.56
N SER A 69 -11.30 4.08 11.96
CA SER A 69 -11.07 5.36 12.62
C SER A 69 -12.40 6.10 12.83
N ASN A 70 -12.44 7.02 13.79
CA ASN A 70 -13.65 7.77 14.10
C ASN A 70 -14.22 8.52 12.88
N ASN A 71 -13.36 9.05 12.02
CA ASN A 71 -13.77 9.79 10.84
C ASN A 71 -14.53 8.91 9.85
N ILE A 72 -13.95 7.75 9.51
CA ILE A 72 -14.60 6.79 8.60
C ILE A 72 -15.84 6.17 9.24
N LEU A 73 -15.79 5.86 10.55
CA LEU A 73 -16.91 5.30 11.27
C LEU A 73 -18.14 6.22 11.20
N GLN A 74 -17.97 7.54 11.31
CA GLN A 74 -19.07 8.50 11.20
C GLN A 74 -19.76 8.46 9.83
N GLU A 75 -19.01 8.22 8.74
CA GLU A 75 -19.59 8.17 7.39
C GLU A 75 -20.40 6.89 7.11
N VAL A 76 -20.17 5.84 7.89
CA VAL A 76 -20.81 4.53 7.70
C VAL A 76 -21.72 4.13 8.86
N LEU A 77 -21.98 5.03 9.81
CA LEU A 77 -22.70 4.75 11.05
C LEU A 77 -24.15 4.30 10.80
N ASP A 78 -24.76 4.76 9.71
CA ASP A 78 -26.15 4.46 9.36
C ASP A 78 -26.34 3.07 8.74
N GLU A 79 -25.25 2.39 8.37
CA GLU A 79 -25.31 1.09 7.73
C GLU A 79 -25.69 0.00 8.76
N LYS A 80 -26.73 -0.78 8.41
CA LYS A 80 -27.38 -1.72 9.35
C LYS A 80 -26.95 -3.18 9.16
N SER A 81 -26.16 -3.48 8.15
CA SER A 81 -25.64 -4.82 7.88
C SER A 81 -24.16 -4.78 7.50
N ALA A 82 -23.46 -5.88 7.72
CA ALA A 82 -22.06 -6.00 7.35
C ALA A 82 -21.83 -5.83 5.83
N ALA A 83 -22.71 -6.36 5.01
CA ALA A 83 -22.66 -6.21 3.56
C ALA A 83 -22.84 -4.75 3.12
N ALA A 84 -23.83 -4.03 3.68
CA ALA A 84 -24.06 -2.62 3.36
C ALA A 84 -22.88 -1.76 3.82
N LEU A 85 -22.36 -1.98 5.04
CA LEU A 85 -21.17 -1.31 5.54
C LEU A 85 -19.96 -1.54 4.63
N TRP A 86 -19.74 -2.79 4.20
CA TRP A 86 -18.61 -3.14 3.34
C TRP A 86 -18.68 -2.44 1.99
N LEU A 87 -19.81 -2.46 1.32
CA LEU A 87 -20.04 -1.75 0.06
C LEU A 87 -19.87 -0.22 0.23
N LYS A 88 -20.30 0.32 1.35
CA LYS A 88 -20.13 1.75 1.65
C LYS A 88 -18.64 2.10 1.84
N LEU A 89 -17.88 1.26 2.56
CA LEU A 89 -16.43 1.42 2.70
C LEU A 89 -15.71 1.34 1.34
N GLU A 90 -16.10 0.39 0.48
CA GLU A 90 -15.59 0.33 -0.89
C GLU A 90 -15.89 1.60 -1.68
N SER A 91 -17.11 2.11 -1.57
CA SER A 91 -17.51 3.36 -2.23
C SER A 91 -16.69 4.57 -1.75
N ILE A 92 -16.41 4.67 -0.45
CA ILE A 92 -15.64 5.78 0.14
C ILE A 92 -14.15 5.65 -0.19
N CYS A 93 -13.57 4.49 0.10
CA CYS A 93 -12.13 4.28 0.06
C CYS A 93 -11.58 3.93 -1.34
N MET A 94 -12.43 3.41 -2.23
CA MET A 94 -12.10 3.12 -3.63
C MET A 94 -12.76 4.10 -4.60
N SER A 95 -13.19 5.24 -4.09
CA SER A 95 -13.79 6.29 -4.93
C SER A 95 -12.81 6.69 -6.04
N LYS A 96 -13.24 6.52 -7.28
CA LYS A 96 -12.52 6.96 -8.49
C LYS A 96 -12.85 8.43 -8.82
N ASP A 97 -13.32 9.18 -7.85
CA ASP A 97 -13.66 10.58 -8.04
C ASP A 97 -12.41 11.44 -8.37
N LEU A 98 -12.66 12.64 -8.80
CA LEU A 98 -11.62 13.58 -9.21
C LEU A 98 -10.70 13.95 -8.04
N THR A 99 -11.24 14.05 -6.84
CA THR A 99 -10.52 14.43 -5.62
C THR A 99 -9.53 13.31 -5.22
N SER A 100 -9.99 12.06 -5.19
CA SER A 100 -9.14 10.90 -4.90
C SER A 100 -8.02 10.76 -5.93
N LYS A 101 -8.33 10.90 -7.23
CA LYS A 101 -7.32 10.91 -8.29
C LYS A 101 -6.30 12.02 -8.11
N MET A 102 -6.76 13.21 -7.72
CA MET A 102 -5.87 14.35 -7.47
C MET A 102 -4.93 14.06 -6.30
N HIS A 103 -5.43 13.52 -5.18
CA HIS A 103 -4.60 13.19 -4.02
C HIS A 103 -3.50 12.18 -4.35
N VAL A 104 -3.84 11.09 -5.07
CA VAL A 104 -2.82 10.09 -5.44
C VAL A 104 -1.81 10.66 -6.43
N LYS A 105 -2.24 11.52 -7.38
CA LYS A 105 -1.30 12.23 -8.25
C LYS A 105 -0.39 13.18 -7.47
N MET A 106 -0.92 13.92 -6.49
CA MET A 106 -0.10 14.76 -5.62
C MET A 106 0.94 13.95 -4.85
N ARG A 107 0.56 12.76 -4.32
CA ARG A 107 1.50 11.84 -3.68
C ARG A 107 2.61 11.43 -4.66
N LEU A 108 2.29 11.11 -5.92
CA LEU A 108 3.28 10.75 -6.94
C LEU A 108 4.28 11.89 -7.19
N PHE A 109 3.80 13.11 -7.43
CA PHE A 109 4.66 14.25 -7.74
C PHE A 109 5.46 14.76 -6.54
N SER A 110 4.93 14.61 -5.33
CA SER A 110 5.61 15.01 -4.09
C SER A 110 6.54 13.92 -3.54
N HIS A 111 6.47 12.69 -4.07
CA HIS A 111 7.30 11.57 -3.59
C HIS A 111 8.76 11.81 -3.98
N LYS A 112 9.59 12.11 -2.98
CA LYS A 112 11.02 12.41 -3.16
C LYS A 112 11.86 11.57 -2.20
N LEU A 113 12.93 10.99 -2.72
CA LEU A 113 13.95 10.35 -1.90
C LEU A 113 14.77 11.43 -1.18
N GLN A 114 14.82 11.34 0.14
CA GLN A 114 15.68 12.23 0.93
C GLN A 114 17.15 11.78 0.83
N GLU A 115 18.09 12.73 0.98
CA GLU A 115 19.52 12.40 1.00
C GLU A 115 19.82 11.40 2.11
N GLY A 116 20.50 10.32 1.75
CA GLY A 116 20.80 9.22 2.68
C GLY A 116 19.62 8.27 2.98
N GLY A 117 18.45 8.53 2.43
CA GLY A 117 17.28 7.66 2.61
C GLY A 117 17.41 6.30 1.94
N SER A 118 16.55 5.36 2.31
CA SER A 118 16.51 4.00 1.74
C SER A 118 15.92 4.01 0.34
N VAL A 119 16.74 3.69 -0.66
CA VAL A 119 16.31 3.51 -2.06
C VAL A 119 15.25 2.42 -2.17
N ILE A 120 15.42 1.30 -1.45
CA ILE A 120 14.48 0.16 -1.49
C ILE A 120 13.10 0.59 -1.00
N ASN A 121 13.04 1.32 0.10
CA ASN A 121 11.76 1.82 0.62
C ASN A 121 11.13 2.84 -0.34
N HIS A 122 11.93 3.75 -0.91
CA HIS A 122 11.47 4.71 -1.90
C HIS A 122 10.85 4.04 -3.12
N LEU A 123 11.51 3.01 -3.66
CA LEU A 123 10.99 2.20 -4.77
C LEU A 123 9.70 1.46 -4.42
N SER A 124 9.60 0.93 -3.19
CA SER A 124 8.39 0.24 -2.72
C SER A 124 7.19 1.19 -2.67
N VAL A 125 7.37 2.38 -2.10
CA VAL A 125 6.31 3.41 -2.02
C VAL A 125 5.94 3.93 -3.41
N PHE A 126 6.91 4.12 -4.32
CA PHE A 126 6.62 4.52 -5.70
C PHE A 126 5.74 3.49 -6.42
N LYS A 127 6.08 2.19 -6.33
CA LYS A 127 5.25 1.09 -6.87
C LYS A 127 3.83 1.12 -6.33
N GLU A 128 3.70 1.36 -5.03
CA GLU A 128 2.41 1.45 -4.36
C GLU A 128 1.56 2.57 -4.96
N ILE A 129 2.12 3.78 -5.09
CA ILE A 129 1.42 4.93 -5.66
C ILE A 129 0.99 4.66 -7.11
N VAL A 130 1.86 4.06 -7.93
CA VAL A 130 1.54 3.68 -9.32
C VAL A 130 0.41 2.66 -9.36
N SER A 131 0.42 1.66 -8.49
CA SER A 131 -0.66 0.66 -8.37
C SER A 131 -1.99 1.30 -7.98
N ASP A 132 -1.98 2.28 -7.06
CA ASP A 132 -3.18 3.02 -6.67
C ASP A 132 -3.76 3.82 -7.85
N LEU A 133 -2.91 4.50 -8.64
CA LEU A 133 -3.32 5.21 -9.85
C LEU A 133 -3.93 4.27 -10.90
N GLN A 134 -3.31 3.11 -11.13
CA GLN A 134 -3.83 2.09 -12.05
C GLN A 134 -5.22 1.58 -11.61
N SER A 135 -5.43 1.37 -10.31
CA SER A 135 -6.75 0.96 -9.77
C SER A 135 -7.83 2.01 -10.00
N MET A 136 -7.45 3.29 -10.10
CA MET A 136 -8.32 4.43 -10.41
C MET A 136 -8.45 4.68 -11.92
N GLU A 137 -7.95 3.76 -12.76
CA GLU A 137 -7.96 3.89 -14.23
C GLU A 137 -7.15 5.11 -14.74
N VAL A 138 -6.20 5.59 -13.94
CA VAL A 138 -5.23 6.60 -14.36
C VAL A 138 -4.01 5.88 -14.91
N LYS A 139 -3.73 6.07 -16.19
CA LYS A 139 -2.58 5.46 -16.87
C LYS A 139 -1.52 6.52 -17.11
N TYR A 140 -0.28 6.16 -16.91
CA TYR A 140 0.92 6.85 -17.35
C TYR A 140 1.68 5.93 -18.28
N ASP A 141 2.37 6.48 -19.25
CA ASP A 141 3.28 5.72 -20.08
C ASP A 141 4.48 5.26 -19.25
N ASP A 142 5.11 4.17 -19.68
CA ASP A 142 6.20 3.54 -18.92
C ASP A 142 7.42 4.47 -18.85
N GLU A 143 7.67 5.22 -19.93
CA GLU A 143 8.70 6.26 -20.00
C GLU A 143 8.42 7.40 -19.00
N ASP A 144 7.19 7.92 -18.95
CA ASP A 144 6.79 8.95 -17.99
C ASP A 144 7.05 8.52 -16.55
N LEU A 145 6.71 7.26 -16.22
CA LEU A 145 6.96 6.71 -14.90
C LEU A 145 8.45 6.58 -14.59
N GLY A 146 9.25 6.18 -15.57
CA GLY A 146 10.71 6.13 -15.48
C GLY A 146 11.30 7.51 -15.21
N LEU A 147 10.86 8.52 -15.96
CA LEU A 147 11.30 9.91 -15.79
C LEU A 147 10.86 10.49 -14.44
N LEU A 148 9.62 10.24 -14.01
CA LEU A 148 9.13 10.67 -12.70
C LEU A 148 9.94 10.05 -11.56
N LEU A 149 10.29 8.76 -11.67
CA LEU A 149 11.13 8.09 -10.70
C LEU A 149 12.54 8.70 -10.66
N LEU A 150 13.17 8.97 -11.80
CA LEU A 150 14.46 9.65 -11.86
C LEU A 150 14.41 11.07 -11.27
N CYS A 151 13.33 11.82 -11.56
CA CYS A 151 13.09 13.16 -11.00
C CYS A 151 12.81 13.16 -9.50
N SER A 152 12.46 12.01 -8.93
CA SER A 152 12.22 11.85 -7.48
C SER A 152 13.51 11.67 -6.67
N LEU A 153 14.65 11.46 -7.33
CA LEU A 153 15.94 11.22 -6.68
C LEU A 153 16.63 12.54 -6.28
N PRO A 154 17.38 12.55 -5.17
CA PRO A 154 18.11 13.72 -4.69
C PRO A 154 19.34 14.04 -5.57
N SER A 155 19.98 15.17 -5.28
CA SER A 155 21.13 15.66 -6.05
C SER A 155 22.34 14.72 -6.05
N SER A 156 22.54 13.92 -4.99
CA SER A 156 23.57 12.88 -4.94
C SER A 156 23.45 11.80 -6.04
N PHE A 157 22.30 11.72 -6.70
CA PHE A 157 22.06 10.82 -7.83
C PHE A 157 22.19 11.52 -9.20
N ALA A 158 22.72 12.75 -9.30
CA ALA A 158 22.82 13.48 -10.57
C ALA A 158 23.58 12.67 -11.63
N ASN A 159 24.80 12.22 -11.32
CA ASN A 159 25.60 11.40 -12.25
C ASN A 159 24.88 10.10 -12.66
N PHE A 160 24.12 9.50 -11.75
CA PHE A 160 23.33 8.30 -12.05
C PHE A 160 22.23 8.61 -13.07
N ARG A 161 21.47 9.70 -12.86
CA ARG A 161 20.43 10.15 -13.80
C ARG A 161 20.99 10.41 -15.18
N ASP A 162 22.11 11.17 -15.24
CA ASP A 162 22.76 11.50 -16.50
C ASP A 162 23.23 10.24 -17.26
N THR A 163 23.80 9.27 -16.52
CA THR A 163 24.22 7.98 -17.10
C THR A 163 23.03 7.23 -17.69
N ILE A 164 21.92 7.14 -16.98
CA ILE A 164 20.72 6.43 -17.46
C ILE A 164 20.14 7.14 -18.69
N LEU A 165 20.01 8.47 -18.66
CA LEU A 165 19.39 9.23 -19.75
C LEU A 165 20.28 9.30 -21.02
N LEU A 166 21.59 9.34 -20.86
CA LEU A 166 22.51 9.44 -22.00
C LEU A 166 22.85 8.08 -22.64
N SER A 167 22.58 6.97 -21.95
CA SER A 167 22.93 5.63 -22.43
C SER A 167 21.82 4.94 -23.22
N ARG A 168 20.66 5.58 -23.42
CA ARG A 168 19.45 4.91 -23.95
C ARG A 168 18.59 5.88 -24.77
N ASP A 169 17.98 5.35 -25.82
CA ASP A 169 17.00 6.08 -26.64
C ASP A 169 15.57 5.94 -26.10
N GLU A 170 15.29 4.86 -25.38
CA GLU A 170 14.01 4.59 -24.72
C GLU A 170 14.23 4.27 -23.24
N LEU A 171 13.29 4.66 -22.39
CA LEU A 171 13.36 4.46 -20.95
C LEU A 171 12.15 3.68 -20.46
N THR A 172 12.38 2.63 -19.66
CA THR A 172 11.33 1.91 -18.96
C THR A 172 11.47 2.06 -17.45
N VAL A 173 10.34 2.08 -16.75
CA VAL A 173 10.37 2.15 -15.29
C VAL A 173 11.08 0.93 -14.67
N ALA A 174 10.96 -0.24 -15.29
CA ALA A 174 11.61 -1.48 -14.84
C ALA A 174 13.15 -1.35 -14.86
N GLU A 175 13.71 -0.79 -15.92
CA GLU A 175 15.17 -0.57 -16.04
C GLU A 175 15.69 0.43 -14.99
N VAL A 176 14.95 1.49 -14.71
CA VAL A 176 15.30 2.44 -13.64
C VAL A 176 15.28 1.74 -12.27
N TYR A 177 14.28 0.88 -12.03
CA TYR A 177 14.22 0.06 -10.81
C TYR A 177 15.43 -0.83 -10.64
N GLU A 178 15.77 -1.62 -11.66
CA GLU A 178 16.91 -2.54 -11.63
C GLU A 178 18.21 -1.80 -11.41
N ALA A 179 18.43 -0.70 -12.14
CA ALA A 179 19.63 0.11 -12.02
C ALA A 179 19.79 0.72 -10.61
N LEU A 180 18.70 1.20 -10.01
CA LEU A 180 18.70 1.72 -8.64
C LEU A 180 18.99 0.63 -7.61
N GLN A 181 18.39 -0.55 -7.76
CA GLN A 181 18.65 -1.69 -6.88
C GLN A 181 20.10 -2.18 -6.99
N GLN A 182 20.66 -2.22 -8.18
CA GLN A 182 22.06 -2.59 -8.40
C GLN A 182 23.01 -1.57 -7.76
N LYS A 183 22.75 -0.27 -7.94
CA LYS A 183 23.52 0.81 -7.31
C LYS A 183 23.52 0.68 -5.79
N GLU A 184 22.38 0.40 -5.18
CA GLU A 184 22.26 0.23 -3.73
C GLU A 184 23.02 -1.02 -3.25
N LYS A 185 22.92 -2.15 -3.96
CA LYS A 185 23.72 -3.36 -3.67
C LYS A 185 25.21 -3.10 -3.71
N MET A 186 25.71 -2.39 -4.72
CA MET A 186 27.13 -2.02 -4.85
C MET A 186 27.61 -1.16 -3.68
N LYS A 187 26.77 -0.25 -3.17
CA LYS A 187 27.09 0.57 -2.01
C LYS A 187 27.32 -0.28 -0.75
N TYR A 188 26.49 -1.29 -0.50
CA TYR A 188 26.67 -2.22 0.61
C TYR A 188 27.92 -3.06 0.48
N THR A 189 28.21 -3.58 -0.72
CA THR A 189 29.41 -4.39 -0.98
C THR A 189 30.69 -3.56 -0.78
N SER A 190 30.73 -2.33 -1.26
CA SER A 190 31.90 -1.45 -1.10
C SER A 190 32.13 -0.99 0.34
N SER A 191 31.09 -0.84 1.13
CA SER A 191 31.19 -0.52 2.58
C SER A 191 31.71 -1.71 3.40
N SER A 192 31.31 -2.94 3.04
CA SER A 192 31.79 -4.18 3.65
C SER A 192 33.29 -4.39 3.41
N PHE A 193 33.76 -4.22 2.16
CA PHE A 193 35.17 -4.31 1.83
C PHE A 193 36.04 -3.26 2.53
N LYS A 194 35.53 -2.02 2.72
CA LYS A 194 36.22 -0.98 3.49
C LYS A 194 36.33 -1.31 4.98
N ALA A 195 35.32 -1.92 5.55
CA ALA A 195 35.30 -2.34 6.96
C ALA A 195 36.32 -3.48 7.21
N GLU A 196 36.39 -4.48 6.34
CA GLU A 196 37.38 -5.57 6.42
C GLU A 196 38.81 -5.07 6.22
N ALA A 197 39.05 -4.18 5.28
CA ALA A 197 40.38 -3.61 5.02
C ALA A 197 40.91 -2.78 6.19
N LEU A 198 40.03 -2.15 6.99
CA LEU A 198 40.40 -1.42 8.20
C LEU A 198 40.71 -2.37 9.36
N GLN A 199 40.06 -3.52 9.47
CA GLN A 199 40.37 -4.53 10.50
C GLN A 199 41.73 -5.22 10.27
N VAL A 200 42.11 -5.43 9.02
CA VAL A 200 43.42 -6.03 8.68
C VAL A 200 44.59 -5.08 8.98
N ARG A 201 44.38 -3.75 8.91
CA ARG A 201 45.40 -2.74 9.21
C ARG A 201 45.60 -2.46 10.70
N GLY A 202 44.69 -2.91 11.57
CA GLY A 202 44.69 -2.62 13.02
C GLY A 202 45.27 -3.73 13.90
N ARG A 203 46.00 -4.74 13.38
CA ARG A 203 46.73 -5.72 14.21
C ARG A 203 48.09 -5.14 14.59
N PRO A 204 48.34 -4.77 15.86
CA PRO A 204 49.69 -4.49 16.34
C PRO A 204 50.47 -5.81 16.41
N GLU A 205 51.75 -5.76 16.02
CA GLU A 205 52.74 -6.83 16.23
C GLU A 205 52.95 -7.11 17.73
#